data_47636703ed4b9d4583be8be65eb2bf4a
#
_entry.id   47636703ed4b9d4583be8be65eb2bf4a
#
_cell.length_a   1.000
_cell.length_b   1.000
_cell.length_c   1.000
_cell.angle_alpha   90.00
_cell.angle_beta   90.00
_cell.angle_gamma   90.00
#
_symmetry.space_group_name_H-M   'P 1'
#
loop_
_entity.id
_entity.type
_entity.pdbx_description
1 polymer ?
#
loop_
_entity_poly.entity_id
_entity_poly.type
_entity_poly.pdbx_seq_one_letter_code
_entity_poly.pdbx_strand_id
1 'polypeptide(L)'
;MTASRRQIKTMCPINCNPTQCGMLVEVEHERVVSMKGDPENPDSRGFLCIRGQATREIPQNPLRLRSPLRRVGKRGEDRWEPISWEDAYSLIADQIQQTRRDRVGIWAGHGALATSSIRPLFMRFGYLGGFQIRIRDNH
;
A
#
# COMPACT_ATOMS: atom_id res chain seq x y z
N MET A 1 -24.73 -17.59 16.79
CA MET A 1 -23.28 -17.68 16.66
C MET A 1 -22.70 -16.37 17.16
N THR A 2 -22.11 -16.37 18.35
CA THR A 2 -21.46 -15.18 18.93
C THR A 2 -20.20 -14.91 18.11
N ALA A 3 -20.20 -13.78 17.40
CA ALA A 3 -19.04 -13.36 16.64
C ALA A 3 -17.84 -13.16 17.57
N SER A 4 -16.79 -13.91 17.34
CA SER A 4 -15.56 -13.81 18.13
C SER A 4 -14.87 -12.49 17.82
N ARG A 5 -14.89 -11.57 18.78
CA ARG A 5 -14.07 -10.36 18.75
C ARG A 5 -12.61 -10.78 18.95
N ARG A 6 -11.72 -10.41 18.04
CA ARG A 6 -10.29 -10.72 18.12
C ARG A 6 -9.44 -9.47 18.12
N GLN A 7 -8.39 -9.46 18.91
CA GLN A 7 -7.39 -8.41 18.92
C GLN A 7 -6.17 -8.85 18.09
N ILE A 8 -5.70 -7.95 17.25
CA ILE A 8 -4.55 -8.17 16.35
C ILE A 8 -3.51 -7.10 16.64
N LYS A 9 -2.27 -7.51 16.87
CA LYS A 9 -1.11 -6.61 16.89
C LYS A 9 -0.66 -6.34 15.45
N THR A 10 -0.45 -5.08 15.11
CA THR A 10 0.02 -4.66 13.80
C THR A 10 0.76 -3.32 13.88
N MET A 11 1.18 -2.80 12.75
CA MET A 11 1.90 -1.53 12.64
C MET A 11 1.05 -0.49 11.92
N CYS A 12 1.25 0.77 12.24
CA CYS A 12 0.58 1.88 11.58
C CYS A 12 0.96 1.95 10.10
N PRO A 13 -0.01 1.95 9.16
CA PRO A 13 0.27 1.93 7.72
C PRO A 13 0.68 3.30 7.16
N ILE A 14 0.66 4.37 7.95
CA ILE A 14 1.07 5.72 7.51
C ILE A 14 2.57 5.78 7.28
N ASN A 15 3.33 4.87 7.90
CA ASN A 15 4.75 4.71 7.64
C ASN A 15 5.57 6.00 7.85
N CYS A 16 5.38 6.63 9.01
CA CYS A 16 6.18 7.78 9.40
C CYS A 16 7.61 7.37 9.72
N ASN A 17 8.58 8.16 9.27
CA ASN A 17 9.98 7.96 9.60
C ASN A 17 10.38 8.93 10.75
N PRO A 18 11.19 8.53 11.73
CA PRO A 18 11.83 7.21 11.88
C PRO A 18 10.99 6.17 12.63
N THR A 19 9.86 6.55 13.22
CA THR A 19 9.07 5.68 14.10
C THR A 19 7.94 4.96 13.38
N GLN A 20 7.78 3.68 13.68
CA GLN A 20 6.62 2.89 13.29
C GLN A 20 5.79 2.56 14.52
N CYS A 21 4.64 3.23 14.65
CA CYS A 21 3.77 3.02 15.79
C CYS A 21 3.12 1.64 15.75
N GLY A 22 3.27 0.89 16.84
CA GLY A 22 2.53 -0.36 17.06
C GLY A 22 1.07 -0.07 17.35
N MET A 23 0.19 -0.94 16.87
CA MET A 23 -1.25 -0.83 17.04
C MET A 23 -1.86 -2.13 17.55
N LEU A 24 -2.84 -2.00 18.43
CA LEU A 24 -3.80 -3.04 18.79
C LEU A 24 -5.11 -2.75 18.05
N VAL A 25 -5.49 -3.66 17.16
CA VAL A 25 -6.69 -3.56 16.34
C VAL A 25 -7.68 -4.62 16.77
N GLU A 26 -8.90 -4.21 17.11
CA GLU A 26 -9.98 -5.13 17.39
C GLU A 26 -10.85 -5.31 16.15
N VAL A 27 -11.07 -6.57 15.78
CA VAL A 27 -11.86 -6.97 14.61
C VAL A 27 -13.04 -7.80 15.05
N GLU A 28 -14.20 -7.46 14.55
CA GLU A 28 -15.46 -8.17 14.76
C GLU A 28 -16.21 -8.24 13.43
N HIS A 29 -16.66 -9.43 13.02
CA HIS A 29 -17.33 -9.64 11.72
C HIS A 29 -16.54 -9.05 10.53
N GLU A 30 -15.24 -9.30 10.47
CA GLU A 30 -14.35 -8.78 9.42
C GLU A 30 -14.24 -7.23 9.38
N ARG A 31 -14.73 -6.53 10.40
CA ARG A 31 -14.69 -5.08 10.50
C ARG A 31 -13.79 -4.63 11.65
N VAL A 32 -13.04 -3.59 11.42
CA VAL A 32 -12.25 -2.92 12.46
C VAL A 32 -13.19 -2.11 13.35
N VAL A 33 -13.36 -2.53 14.60
CA VAL A 33 -14.27 -1.87 15.56
C VAL A 33 -13.54 -0.94 16.53
N SER A 34 -12.27 -1.23 16.82
CA SER A 34 -11.43 -0.41 17.69
C SER A 34 -9.98 -0.41 17.24
N MET A 35 -9.27 0.68 17.50
CA MET A 35 -7.86 0.81 17.21
C MET A 35 -7.19 1.72 18.23
N LYS A 36 -6.08 1.26 18.82
CA LYS A 36 -5.29 2.02 19.80
C LYS A 36 -3.80 1.71 19.65
N GLY A 37 -2.95 2.54 20.21
CA GLY A 37 -1.52 2.25 20.27
C GLY A 37 -1.21 1.01 21.11
N ASP A 38 -0.21 0.25 20.71
CA ASP A 38 0.29 -0.91 21.46
C ASP A 38 1.29 -0.44 22.52
N PRO A 39 0.97 -0.57 23.83
CA PRO A 39 1.88 -0.15 24.91
C PRO A 39 3.16 -1.01 24.97
N GLU A 40 3.14 -2.22 24.40
CA GLU A 40 4.31 -3.10 24.36
C GLU A 40 5.23 -2.81 23.17
N ASN A 41 4.83 -1.93 22.26
CA ASN A 41 5.71 -1.53 21.16
C ASN A 41 6.89 -0.68 21.72
N PRO A 42 8.16 -1.07 21.49
CA PRO A 42 9.32 -0.41 22.10
C PRO A 42 9.51 1.04 21.66
N ASP A 43 9.09 1.38 20.45
CA ASP A 43 9.27 2.72 19.86
C ASP A 43 8.14 3.66 20.28
N SER A 44 6.90 3.30 20.00
CA SER A 44 5.74 4.17 20.23
C SER A 44 5.15 4.09 21.63
N ARG A 45 5.41 3.02 22.38
CA ARG A 45 4.98 2.81 23.79
C ARG A 45 3.53 3.19 24.04
N GLY A 46 2.63 2.75 23.16
CA GLY A 46 1.21 3.04 23.23
C GLY A 46 0.77 4.35 22.58
N PHE A 47 1.69 5.17 22.09
CA PHE A 47 1.31 6.37 21.36
C PHE A 47 0.81 6.03 19.95
N LEU A 48 -0.31 6.63 19.57
CA LEU A 48 -0.86 6.59 18.22
C LEU A 48 -1.49 7.94 17.90
N CYS A 49 -0.93 8.65 16.94
CA CYS A 49 -1.40 9.99 16.55
C CYS A 49 -2.77 9.93 15.84
N ILE A 50 -3.37 11.10 15.64
CA ILE A 50 -4.68 11.21 14.96
C ILE A 50 -4.70 10.60 13.57
N ARG A 51 -3.60 10.69 12.80
CA ARG A 51 -3.50 10.05 11.48
C ARG A 51 -3.54 8.53 11.60
N GLY A 52 -2.79 7.96 12.55
CA GLY A 52 -2.82 6.53 12.84
C GLY A 52 -4.22 6.06 13.23
N GLN A 53 -4.90 6.79 14.10
CA GLN A 53 -6.28 6.48 14.51
C GLN A 53 -7.27 6.54 13.35
N ALA A 54 -7.14 7.51 12.44
CA ALA A 54 -7.98 7.66 11.26
C ALA A 54 -7.83 6.49 10.25
N THR A 55 -6.72 5.73 10.31
CA THR A 55 -6.53 4.58 9.40
C THR A 55 -7.58 3.48 9.59
N ARG A 56 -8.29 3.48 10.71
CA ARG A 56 -9.44 2.59 10.94
C ARG A 56 -10.48 2.64 9.83
N GLU A 57 -10.65 3.79 9.22
CA GLU A 57 -11.67 4.02 8.20
C GLU A 57 -11.26 3.52 6.81
N ILE A 58 -9.95 3.35 6.58
CA ILE A 58 -9.43 2.96 5.26
C ILE A 58 -9.95 1.60 4.79
N PRO A 59 -9.89 0.50 5.59
CA PRO A 59 -10.35 -0.81 5.13
C PRO A 59 -11.85 -0.87 4.84
N GLN A 60 -12.62 -0.01 5.49
CA GLN A 60 -14.09 -0.01 5.46
C GLN A 60 -14.67 1.06 4.54
N ASN A 61 -13.81 1.89 3.96
CA ASN A 61 -14.25 2.97 3.08
C ASN A 61 -14.91 2.38 1.82
N PRO A 62 -16.16 2.77 1.49
CA PRO A 62 -16.85 2.28 0.29
C PRO A 62 -16.15 2.69 -1.01
N LEU A 63 -15.34 3.75 -0.99
CA LEU A 63 -14.56 4.20 -2.15
C LEU A 63 -13.22 3.47 -2.28
N ARG A 64 -12.89 2.55 -1.36
CA ARG A 64 -11.66 1.76 -1.48
C ARG A 64 -11.73 0.82 -2.67
N LEU A 65 -10.77 0.94 -3.57
CA LEU A 65 -10.61 0.02 -4.69
C LEU A 65 -10.28 -1.39 -4.18
N ARG A 66 -10.99 -2.40 -4.68
CA ARG A 66 -10.82 -3.81 -4.31
C ARG A 66 -10.35 -4.67 -5.49
N SER A 67 -10.37 -4.12 -6.68
CA SER A 67 -9.90 -4.73 -7.92
C SER A 67 -9.13 -3.71 -8.73
N PRO A 68 -8.27 -4.13 -9.67
CA PRO A 68 -7.68 -3.22 -10.62
C PRO A 68 -8.75 -2.52 -11.47
N LEU A 69 -8.47 -1.29 -11.85
CA LEU A 69 -9.33 -0.51 -12.74
C LEU A 69 -8.58 -0.15 -14.01
N ARG A 70 -9.22 -0.37 -15.16
CA ARG A 70 -8.75 0.09 -16.46
C ARG A 70 -9.50 1.35 -16.87
N ARG A 71 -8.77 2.37 -17.30
CA ARG A 71 -9.40 3.56 -17.86
C ARG A 71 -9.95 3.26 -19.26
N VAL A 72 -11.23 3.56 -19.48
CA VAL A 72 -11.92 3.35 -20.75
C VAL A 72 -12.26 4.65 -21.50
N GLY A 73 -12.02 5.79 -20.86
CA GLY A 73 -12.19 7.12 -21.44
C GLY A 73 -10.86 7.83 -21.75
N LYS A 74 -10.94 9.02 -22.32
CA LYS A 74 -9.80 9.92 -22.49
C LYS A 74 -9.28 10.36 -21.12
N ARG A 75 -8.02 10.86 -21.09
CA ARG A 75 -7.45 11.43 -19.87
C ARG A 75 -8.32 12.61 -19.39
N GLY A 76 -8.79 12.56 -18.14
CA GLY A 76 -9.65 13.58 -17.55
C GLY A 76 -11.15 13.26 -17.56
N GLU A 77 -11.61 12.24 -18.30
CA GLU A 77 -13.04 11.85 -18.32
C GLU A 77 -13.48 11.04 -17.08
N ASP A 78 -12.52 10.59 -16.25
CA ASP A 78 -12.75 9.79 -15.05
C ASP A 78 -13.63 8.56 -15.24
N ARG A 79 -13.47 7.87 -16.39
CA ARG A 79 -14.21 6.67 -16.76
C ARG A 79 -13.34 5.44 -16.60
N TRP A 80 -13.76 4.54 -15.72
CA TRP A 80 -13.03 3.35 -15.31
C TRP A 80 -13.91 2.12 -15.32
N GLU A 81 -13.33 0.96 -15.62
CA GLU A 81 -13.97 -0.34 -15.49
C GLU A 81 -13.11 -1.29 -14.66
N PRO A 82 -13.72 -2.12 -13.80
CA PRO A 82 -13.00 -3.19 -13.10
C PRO A 82 -12.48 -4.23 -14.09
N ILE A 83 -11.26 -4.71 -13.87
CA ILE A 83 -10.64 -5.80 -14.62
C ILE A 83 -10.06 -6.84 -13.66
N SER A 84 -9.73 -8.03 -14.16
CA SER A 84 -9.04 -9.04 -13.38
C SER A 84 -7.58 -8.64 -13.12
N TRP A 85 -6.94 -9.28 -12.13
CA TRP A 85 -5.51 -9.11 -11.90
C TRP A 85 -4.67 -9.63 -13.07
N GLU A 86 -5.10 -10.72 -13.69
CA GLU A 86 -4.48 -11.32 -14.86
C GLU A 86 -4.48 -10.35 -16.05
N ASP A 87 -5.61 -9.72 -16.33
CA ASP A 87 -5.71 -8.69 -17.37
C ASP A 87 -4.85 -7.47 -17.04
N ALA A 88 -4.81 -7.05 -15.79
CA ALA A 88 -3.99 -5.92 -15.37
C ALA A 88 -2.49 -6.22 -15.58
N TYR A 89 -2.03 -7.40 -15.19
CA TYR A 89 -0.63 -7.81 -15.42
C TYR A 89 -0.29 -7.93 -16.90
N SER A 90 -1.18 -8.51 -17.71
CA SER A 90 -0.98 -8.60 -19.16
C SER A 90 -0.86 -7.23 -19.81
N LEU A 91 -1.78 -6.32 -19.50
CA LEU A 91 -1.75 -4.94 -20.00
C LEU A 91 -0.45 -4.20 -19.62
N ILE A 92 0.02 -4.35 -18.39
CA ILE A 92 1.27 -3.73 -17.94
C ILE A 92 2.46 -4.34 -18.66
N ALA A 93 2.51 -5.66 -18.76
CA ALA A 93 3.61 -6.37 -19.42
C ALA A 93 3.70 -5.99 -20.90
N ASP A 94 2.59 -5.96 -21.62
CA ASP A 94 2.53 -5.55 -23.03
C ASP A 94 3.03 -4.11 -23.22
N GLN A 95 2.61 -3.19 -22.38
CA GLN A 95 3.07 -1.80 -22.44
C GLN A 95 4.57 -1.67 -22.17
N ILE A 96 5.10 -2.43 -21.22
CA ILE A 96 6.55 -2.44 -20.94
C ILE A 96 7.32 -3.03 -22.12
N GLN A 97 6.85 -4.12 -22.73
CA GLN A 97 7.50 -4.76 -23.88
C GLN A 97 7.51 -3.86 -25.13
N GLN A 98 6.44 -3.10 -25.35
CA GLN A 98 6.30 -2.17 -26.47
C GLN A 98 7.06 -0.84 -26.25
N THR A 99 7.48 -0.57 -25.02
CA THR A 99 8.17 0.68 -24.65
C THR A 99 9.67 0.46 -24.69
N ARG A 100 10.42 1.41 -25.28
CA ARG A 100 11.88 1.39 -25.18
C ARG A 100 12.31 1.37 -23.72
N ARG A 101 13.29 0.52 -23.39
CA ARG A 101 13.75 0.32 -22.00
C ARG A 101 14.22 1.59 -21.30
N ASP A 102 14.87 2.49 -22.06
CA ASP A 102 15.33 3.80 -21.57
C ASP A 102 14.20 4.78 -21.25
N ARG A 103 12.97 4.47 -21.66
CA ARG A 103 11.75 5.25 -21.36
C ARG A 103 10.89 4.64 -20.27
N VAL A 104 11.26 3.48 -19.76
CA VAL A 104 10.58 2.87 -18.60
C VAL A 104 11.31 3.33 -17.33
N GLY A 105 10.59 3.98 -16.45
CA GLY A 105 11.11 4.45 -15.17
C GLY A 105 10.47 3.76 -13.99
N ILE A 106 11.28 3.42 -12.98
CA ILE A 106 10.81 2.95 -11.69
C ILE A 106 11.01 4.05 -10.67
N TRP A 107 9.94 4.43 -10.02
CA TRP A 107 9.95 5.38 -8.91
C TRP A 107 9.57 4.67 -7.62
N ALA A 108 10.49 4.58 -6.69
CA ALA A 108 10.23 4.06 -5.36
C ALA A 108 10.09 5.24 -4.38
N GLY A 109 8.91 5.36 -3.79
CA GLY A 109 8.62 6.36 -2.76
C GLY A 109 8.95 5.85 -1.36
N HIS A 110 8.70 6.70 -0.36
CA HIS A 110 9.04 6.49 1.05
C HIS A 110 8.53 5.14 1.61
N GLY A 111 7.29 4.76 1.33
CA GLY A 111 6.72 3.49 1.81
C GLY A 111 7.49 2.25 1.34
N ALA A 112 8.03 2.28 0.12
CA ALA A 112 8.85 1.20 -0.41
C ALA A 112 10.24 1.15 0.24
N LEU A 113 10.76 2.27 0.75
CA LEU A 113 12.05 2.34 1.43
C LEU A 113 11.98 1.76 2.85
N ALA A 114 10.86 1.93 3.54
CA ALA A 114 10.67 1.43 4.90
C ALA A 114 10.40 -0.08 4.96
N THR A 115 10.04 -0.71 3.85
CA THR A 115 9.77 -2.14 3.77
C THR A 115 10.97 -2.86 3.18
N SER A 116 11.73 -3.55 4.01
CA SER A 116 12.98 -4.24 3.64
C SER A 116 12.85 -5.23 2.48
N SER A 117 11.66 -5.78 2.24
CA SER A 117 11.40 -6.76 1.18
C SER A 117 11.01 -6.13 -0.16
N ILE A 118 10.32 -5.00 -0.16
CA ILE A 118 9.78 -4.40 -1.39
C ILE A 118 10.87 -3.71 -2.20
N ARG A 119 11.77 -2.98 -1.55
CA ARG A 119 12.86 -2.27 -2.22
C ARG A 119 13.76 -3.19 -3.07
N PRO A 120 14.28 -4.31 -2.54
CA PRO A 120 15.07 -5.24 -3.35
C PRO A 120 14.33 -5.80 -4.56
N LEU A 121 13.01 -6.06 -4.45
CA LEU A 121 12.19 -6.53 -5.57
C LEU A 121 12.10 -5.49 -6.68
N PHE A 122 11.84 -4.23 -6.35
CA PHE A 122 11.83 -3.14 -7.34
C PHE A 122 13.20 -2.93 -7.99
N MET A 123 14.26 -2.97 -7.22
CA MET A 123 15.62 -2.86 -7.73
C MET A 123 15.93 -4.01 -8.69
N ARG A 124 15.63 -5.24 -8.31
CA ARG A 124 15.83 -6.41 -9.16
C ARG A 124 15.04 -6.31 -10.47
N PHE A 125 13.77 -5.94 -10.38
CA PHE A 125 12.93 -5.73 -11.57
C PHE A 125 13.51 -4.66 -12.51
N GLY A 126 13.96 -3.54 -11.95
CA GLY A 126 14.59 -2.48 -12.73
C GLY A 126 15.90 -2.88 -13.40
N TYR A 127 16.77 -3.58 -12.68
CA TYR A 127 18.04 -4.07 -13.25
C TYR A 127 17.83 -5.11 -14.34
N LEU A 128 16.97 -6.11 -14.10
CA LEU A 128 16.66 -7.12 -15.09
C LEU A 128 15.97 -6.57 -16.33
N GLY A 129 15.13 -5.55 -16.18
CA GLY A 129 14.46 -4.85 -17.27
C GLY A 129 15.35 -3.86 -18.03
N GLY A 130 16.47 -3.45 -17.45
CA GLY A 130 17.30 -2.36 -17.99
C GLY A 130 16.61 -1.01 -17.91
N PHE A 131 15.78 -0.79 -16.88
CA PHE A 131 14.97 0.40 -16.71
C PHE A 131 15.71 1.50 -15.93
N GLN A 132 15.25 2.75 -16.09
CA GLN A 132 15.72 3.87 -15.29
C GLN A 132 15.16 3.76 -13.86
N ILE A 133 16.04 3.65 -12.87
CA ILE A 133 15.64 3.55 -11.47
C ILE A 133 15.87 4.90 -10.79
N ARG A 134 14.83 5.46 -10.19
CA ARG A 134 14.89 6.66 -9.36
C ARG A 134 14.34 6.35 -7.98
N ILE A 135 15.22 6.41 -7.00
CA ILE A 135 14.85 6.32 -5.60
C ILE A 135 15.00 7.72 -5.04
N ARG A 136 13.90 8.35 -4.65
CA ARG A 136 13.91 9.62 -3.96
C ARG A 136 13.29 9.47 -2.60
N ASP A 137 14.04 9.90 -1.60
CA ASP A 137 13.50 10.23 -0.29
C ASP A 137 12.98 11.67 -0.39
N ASN A 138 11.70 11.85 -0.20
CA ASN A 138 11.07 13.17 -0.19
C ASN A 138 11.10 13.73 1.24
N HIS A 139 12.29 14.02 1.75
CA HIS A 139 12.50 14.85 2.93
C HIS A 139 12.98 16.24 2.53
#